data_1f46f4921367d2b281fd62aedebe68be
#
_entry.id   1f46f4921367d2b281fd62aedebe68be
#
_cell.length_a   1.000
_cell.length_b   1.000
_cell.length_c   1.000
_cell.angle_alpha   90.00
_cell.angle_beta   90.00
_cell.angle_gamma   90.00
#
_symmetry.space_group_name_H-M   'P 1'
#
loop_
_entity.id
_entity.type
_entity.pdbx_description
1 polymer ?
#
loop_
_entity_poly.entity_id
_entity_poly.type
_entity_poly.pdbx_seq_one_letter_code
_entity_poly.pdbx_strand_id
1 'polypeptide(L)'
;MSDDPAVGTITALEQQSNDPKRTSVFLDGEFAFGVHQDLVVKHGLRVGRSLTPEEQQQIEHDDQYVRAKQRALDYLAHKPRTEEEVRRKLRRQDIAAPVMEDVVARLYELDYLDDEEYAHGYVRNRFSSKKYGPARIRRELVERGIERHTADAAVDEFFAEQDVEAAARGHAEKRWARLSDEEDIRRRKQKLYRYLRRRGFTSTTITPLLDELERETEIQ
;
A
#
# COMPACT_ATOMS: atom_id res chain seq x y z
N MET A 1 11.55 17.89 -41.80
CA MET A 1 10.71 16.72 -42.15
C MET A 1 11.54 15.54 -41.69
N SER A 2 11.15 14.92 -40.56
CA SER A 2 11.86 13.76 -40.03
C SER A 2 11.56 12.58 -40.94
N ASP A 3 12.61 11.99 -41.45
CA ASP A 3 12.57 10.86 -42.40
C ASP A 3 12.58 9.52 -41.61
N ASP A 4 11.77 9.45 -40.55
CA ASP A 4 11.60 8.24 -39.79
C ASP A 4 10.63 7.30 -40.51
N PRO A 5 10.98 6.01 -40.67
CA PRO A 5 10.15 5.04 -41.38
C PRO A 5 8.82 4.90 -40.64
N ALA A 6 7.71 5.13 -41.32
CA ALA A 6 6.38 4.90 -40.77
C ALA A 6 6.19 3.41 -40.42
N VAL A 7 5.60 3.13 -39.25
CA VAL A 7 5.21 1.76 -38.88
C VAL A 7 4.09 1.27 -39.73
N GLY A 8 3.20 2.17 -40.14
CA GLY A 8 2.05 1.87 -41.00
C GLY A 8 1.07 3.03 -41.06
N THR A 9 0.12 2.92 -41.95
CA THR A 9 -0.97 3.89 -42.15
C THR A 9 -2.24 3.38 -41.49
N ILE A 10 -2.92 4.23 -40.72
CA ILE A 10 -4.19 3.87 -40.07
C ILE A 10 -5.23 3.61 -41.18
N THR A 11 -5.69 2.38 -41.24
CA THR A 11 -6.71 1.94 -42.24
C THR A 11 -8.11 1.86 -41.63
N ALA A 12 -8.24 1.60 -40.33
CA ALA A 12 -9.53 1.62 -39.63
C ALA A 12 -9.37 1.99 -38.16
N LEU A 13 -10.43 2.57 -37.59
CA LEU A 13 -10.64 2.85 -36.18
C LEU A 13 -12.01 2.27 -35.80
N GLU A 14 -12.05 1.23 -34.97
CA GLU A 14 -13.28 0.52 -34.65
C GLU A 14 -13.51 0.52 -33.11
N GLN A 15 -14.70 0.95 -32.70
CA GLN A 15 -15.08 0.87 -31.30
C GLN A 15 -15.17 -0.60 -30.85
N GLN A 16 -14.57 -0.92 -29.67
CA GLN A 16 -14.61 -2.27 -29.17
C GLN A 16 -16.00 -2.61 -28.60
N SER A 17 -16.54 -3.76 -28.98
CA SER A 17 -17.89 -4.20 -28.59
C SER A 17 -18.01 -4.49 -27.08
N ASN A 18 -16.92 -4.92 -26.45
CA ASN A 18 -16.84 -5.27 -25.03
C ASN A 18 -16.43 -4.09 -24.12
N ASP A 19 -15.92 -3.00 -24.68
CA ASP A 19 -15.59 -1.76 -23.98
C ASP A 19 -15.79 -0.54 -24.88
N PRO A 20 -16.94 0.15 -24.79
CA PRO A 20 -17.25 1.30 -25.65
C PRO A 20 -16.30 2.49 -25.50
N LYS A 21 -15.49 2.53 -24.43
CA LYS A 21 -14.48 3.57 -24.23
C LYS A 21 -13.16 3.26 -24.92
N ARG A 22 -13.08 2.14 -25.64
CA ARG A 22 -11.87 1.71 -26.34
C ARG A 22 -12.09 1.62 -27.83
N THR A 23 -11.03 1.96 -28.56
CA THR A 23 -10.98 1.92 -30.03
C THR A 23 -9.84 1.00 -30.47
N SER A 24 -10.11 0.06 -31.33
CA SER A 24 -9.11 -0.74 -32.03
C SER A 24 -8.51 0.05 -33.17
N VAL A 25 -7.21 0.14 -33.26
CA VAL A 25 -6.45 0.80 -34.32
C VAL A 25 -5.92 -0.28 -35.26
N PHE A 26 -6.20 -0.13 -36.57
CA PHE A 26 -5.69 -1.00 -37.61
C PHE A 26 -4.68 -0.24 -38.46
N LEU A 27 -3.48 -0.82 -38.63
CA LEU A 27 -2.44 -0.29 -39.51
C LEU A 27 -2.28 -1.24 -40.69
N ASP A 28 -2.31 -0.68 -41.91
CA ASP A 28 -2.15 -1.41 -43.18
C ASP A 28 -3.08 -2.65 -43.30
N GLY A 29 -4.28 -2.56 -42.69
CA GLY A 29 -5.31 -3.60 -42.73
C GLY A 29 -5.22 -4.63 -41.57
N GLU A 30 -4.19 -4.60 -40.75
CA GLU A 30 -4.03 -5.50 -39.61
C GLU A 30 -4.26 -4.80 -38.27
N PHE A 31 -4.81 -5.55 -37.29
CA PHE A 31 -4.96 -5.01 -35.91
C PHE A 31 -3.58 -4.72 -35.32
N ALA A 32 -3.36 -3.48 -34.89
CA ALA A 32 -2.12 -3.04 -34.26
C ALA A 32 -2.25 -2.95 -32.73
N PHE A 33 -3.16 -2.10 -32.24
CA PHE A 33 -3.35 -1.91 -30.79
C PHE A 33 -4.76 -1.37 -30.49
N GLY A 34 -5.13 -1.48 -29.21
CA GLY A 34 -6.34 -0.85 -28.68
C GLY A 34 -6.00 0.38 -27.85
N VAL A 35 -6.78 1.47 -27.97
CA VAL A 35 -6.54 2.73 -27.29
C VAL A 35 -7.80 3.30 -26.66
N HIS A 36 -7.69 4.02 -25.54
CA HIS A 36 -8.82 4.73 -24.95
C HIS A 36 -9.32 5.83 -25.91
N GLN A 37 -10.64 6.00 -26.02
CA GLN A 37 -11.25 6.95 -26.97
C GLN A 37 -10.71 8.38 -26.84
N ASP A 38 -10.42 8.86 -25.62
CA ASP A 38 -9.88 10.20 -25.41
C ASP A 38 -8.50 10.38 -26.02
N LEU A 39 -7.72 9.28 -26.12
CA LEU A 39 -6.40 9.30 -26.75
C LEU A 39 -6.49 9.32 -28.28
N VAL A 40 -7.57 8.82 -28.86
CA VAL A 40 -7.84 9.00 -30.29
C VAL A 40 -7.88 10.48 -30.63
N VAL A 41 -8.56 11.26 -29.79
CA VAL A 41 -8.65 12.73 -29.96
C VAL A 41 -7.31 13.40 -29.61
N LYS A 42 -6.73 13.06 -28.45
CA LYS A 42 -5.46 13.64 -27.96
C LYS A 42 -4.35 13.50 -29.01
N HIS A 43 -4.19 12.33 -29.60
CA HIS A 43 -3.17 12.04 -30.60
C HIS A 43 -3.60 12.31 -32.03
N GLY A 44 -4.83 12.79 -32.27
CA GLY A 44 -5.35 13.09 -33.60
C GLY A 44 -5.36 11.87 -34.54
N LEU A 45 -5.69 10.68 -33.99
CA LEU A 45 -5.75 9.45 -34.79
C LEU A 45 -6.95 9.51 -35.76
N ARG A 46 -6.67 9.26 -37.04
CA ARG A 46 -7.67 9.25 -38.09
C ARG A 46 -7.24 8.33 -39.24
N VAL A 47 -8.20 7.77 -39.93
CA VAL A 47 -7.92 6.96 -41.12
C VAL A 47 -7.11 7.78 -42.14
N GLY A 48 -6.08 7.18 -42.71
CA GLY A 48 -5.14 7.78 -43.65
C GLY A 48 -3.94 8.47 -42.97
N ARG A 49 -3.85 8.55 -41.65
CA ARG A 49 -2.66 9.06 -40.96
C ARG A 49 -1.63 7.93 -40.81
N SER A 50 -0.38 8.21 -41.19
CA SER A 50 0.76 7.33 -40.91
C SER A 50 1.32 7.64 -39.49
N LEU A 51 1.78 6.61 -38.79
CA LEU A 51 2.43 6.70 -37.48
C LEU A 51 3.90 6.34 -37.61
N THR A 52 4.74 7.05 -36.84
CA THR A 52 6.13 6.63 -36.63
C THR A 52 6.21 5.64 -35.46
N PRO A 53 7.32 4.88 -35.31
CA PRO A 53 7.53 3.99 -34.17
C PRO A 53 7.42 4.72 -32.83
N GLU A 54 7.97 5.92 -32.75
CA GLU A 54 7.96 6.75 -31.55
C GLU A 54 6.55 7.22 -31.20
N GLU A 55 5.77 7.64 -32.20
CA GLU A 55 4.37 8.03 -32.02
C GLU A 55 3.54 6.85 -31.53
N GLN A 56 3.72 5.66 -32.10
CA GLN A 56 3.04 4.47 -31.65
C GLN A 56 3.41 4.14 -30.19
N GLN A 57 4.69 4.15 -29.86
CA GLN A 57 5.15 3.88 -28.50
C GLN A 57 4.58 4.87 -27.49
N GLN A 58 4.52 6.17 -27.87
CA GLN A 58 3.92 7.19 -27.00
C GLN A 58 2.42 6.96 -26.79
N ILE A 59 1.69 6.56 -27.83
CA ILE A 59 0.25 6.25 -27.75
C ILE A 59 0.04 5.04 -26.83
N GLU A 60 0.83 3.99 -26.98
CA GLU A 60 0.75 2.78 -26.15
C GLU A 60 1.10 3.08 -24.70
N HIS A 61 2.11 3.92 -24.44
CA HIS A 61 2.46 4.40 -23.10
C HIS A 61 1.29 5.16 -22.47
N ASP A 62 0.72 6.13 -23.19
CA ASP A 62 -0.41 6.92 -22.71
C ASP A 62 -1.64 6.03 -22.42
N ASP A 63 -1.91 5.02 -23.25
CA ASP A 63 -3.01 4.08 -23.02
C ASP A 63 -2.76 3.22 -21.78
N GLN A 64 -1.53 2.74 -21.62
CA GLN A 64 -1.14 1.99 -20.42
C GLN A 64 -1.28 2.86 -19.16
N TYR A 65 -0.91 4.15 -19.23
CA TYR A 65 -1.08 5.11 -18.15
C TYR A 65 -2.55 5.31 -17.78
N VAL A 66 -3.43 5.55 -18.76
CA VAL A 66 -4.87 5.72 -18.49
C VAL A 66 -5.46 4.50 -17.79
N ARG A 67 -5.13 3.31 -18.28
CA ARG A 67 -5.60 2.05 -17.66
C ARG A 67 -5.03 1.84 -16.27
N ALA A 68 -3.74 2.07 -16.09
CA ALA A 68 -3.07 1.90 -14.80
C ALA A 68 -3.63 2.87 -13.76
N LYS A 69 -3.82 4.15 -14.14
CA LYS A 69 -4.40 5.16 -13.26
C LYS A 69 -5.83 4.80 -12.84
N GLN A 70 -6.69 4.38 -13.76
CA GLN A 70 -8.05 3.97 -13.41
C GLN A 70 -8.05 2.80 -12.42
N ARG A 71 -7.22 1.79 -12.66
CA ARG A 71 -7.09 0.62 -11.76
C ARG A 71 -6.57 0.97 -10.37
N ALA A 72 -5.65 1.94 -10.30
CA ALA A 72 -5.16 2.44 -9.02
C ALA A 72 -6.26 3.19 -8.26
N LEU A 73 -7.02 4.06 -8.93
CA LEU A 73 -8.16 4.76 -8.34
C LEU A 73 -9.24 3.80 -7.84
N ASP A 74 -9.61 2.80 -8.64
CA ASP A 74 -10.56 1.76 -8.22
C ASP A 74 -10.06 1.00 -6.98
N TYR A 75 -8.75 0.74 -6.89
CA TYR A 75 -8.16 0.06 -5.74
C TYR A 75 -8.15 0.93 -4.48
N LEU A 76 -7.94 2.24 -4.63
CA LEU A 76 -7.96 3.24 -3.55
C LEU A 76 -9.38 3.57 -3.06
N ALA A 77 -10.38 3.48 -3.95
CA ALA A 77 -11.78 3.79 -3.61
C ALA A 77 -12.36 2.93 -2.47
N HIS A 78 -11.82 1.74 -2.24
CA HIS A 78 -12.34 0.81 -1.21
C HIS A 78 -11.81 1.09 0.20
N LYS A 79 -10.58 1.55 0.33
CA LYS A 79 -9.92 1.93 1.60
C LYS A 79 -8.57 2.57 1.35
N PRO A 80 -8.04 3.32 2.32
CA PRO A 80 -6.66 3.83 2.24
C PRO A 80 -5.63 2.72 1.99
N ARG A 81 -4.63 3.03 1.18
CA ARG A 81 -3.53 2.12 0.80
C ARG A 81 -2.22 2.86 0.84
N THR A 82 -1.14 2.12 1.07
CA THR A 82 0.21 2.66 0.92
C THR A 82 0.63 2.68 -0.55
N GLU A 83 1.62 3.50 -0.86
CA GLU A 83 2.25 3.53 -2.19
C GLU A 83 2.68 2.12 -2.62
N GLU A 84 3.36 1.37 -1.76
CA GLU A 84 3.83 0.02 -2.07
C GLU A 84 2.67 -0.98 -2.34
N GLU A 85 1.53 -0.83 -1.65
CA GLU A 85 0.33 -1.63 -1.94
C GLU A 85 -0.22 -1.33 -3.33
N VAL A 86 -0.22 -0.06 -3.76
CA VAL A 86 -0.62 0.36 -5.12
C VAL A 86 0.38 -0.15 -6.16
N ARG A 87 1.69 0.07 -5.95
CA ARG A 87 2.75 -0.43 -6.83
C ARG A 87 2.66 -1.95 -7.03
N ARG A 88 2.45 -2.68 -5.95
CA ARG A 88 2.28 -4.14 -5.98
C ARG A 88 1.04 -4.56 -6.77
N LYS A 89 -0.05 -3.79 -6.69
CA LYS A 89 -1.26 -4.03 -7.47
C LYS A 89 -1.00 -3.81 -8.96
N LEU A 90 -0.30 -2.74 -9.34
CA LEU A 90 0.01 -2.43 -10.75
C LEU A 90 1.02 -3.42 -11.35
N ARG A 91 2.08 -3.80 -10.61
CA ARG A 91 3.05 -4.83 -11.05
C ARG A 91 2.37 -6.15 -11.42
N ARG A 92 1.37 -6.60 -10.66
CA ARG A 92 0.61 -7.83 -10.96
C ARG A 92 -0.24 -7.75 -12.22
N GLN A 93 -0.30 -6.60 -12.86
CA GLN A 93 -1.06 -6.34 -14.08
C GLN A 93 -0.13 -5.99 -15.24
N ASP A 94 1.15 -6.33 -15.11
CA ASP A 94 2.20 -6.13 -16.12
C ASP A 94 2.34 -4.68 -16.58
N ILE A 95 2.08 -3.71 -15.67
CA ILE A 95 2.29 -2.29 -15.94
C ILE A 95 3.79 -1.99 -15.95
N ALA A 96 4.27 -1.37 -17.02
CA ALA A 96 5.67 -0.98 -17.18
C ALA A 96 6.11 -0.02 -16.06
N ALA A 97 7.37 -0.15 -15.62
CA ALA A 97 7.89 0.65 -14.52
C ALA A 97 7.78 2.17 -14.76
N PRO A 98 8.12 2.73 -15.94
CA PRO A 98 7.97 4.17 -16.19
C PRO A 98 6.51 4.63 -16.02
N VAL A 99 5.55 3.89 -16.59
CA VAL A 99 4.12 4.20 -16.45
C VAL A 99 3.67 4.16 -14.99
N MET A 100 4.18 3.20 -14.22
CA MET A 100 3.86 3.09 -12.79
C MET A 100 4.38 4.30 -12.00
N GLU A 101 5.60 4.80 -12.31
CA GLU A 101 6.13 6.02 -11.69
C GLU A 101 5.24 7.23 -11.97
N ASP A 102 4.83 7.42 -13.23
CA ASP A 102 3.94 8.53 -13.62
C ASP A 102 2.58 8.46 -12.92
N VAL A 103 2.01 7.25 -12.80
CA VAL A 103 0.74 7.04 -12.09
C VAL A 103 0.89 7.35 -10.60
N VAL A 104 1.93 6.84 -9.95
CA VAL A 104 2.17 7.08 -8.50
C VAL A 104 2.38 8.57 -8.25
N ALA A 105 3.23 9.24 -9.03
CA ALA A 105 3.42 10.69 -8.92
C ALA A 105 2.10 11.45 -9.02
N ARG A 106 1.25 11.07 -10.00
CA ARG A 106 -0.05 11.72 -10.18
C ARG A 106 -1.04 11.45 -9.05
N LEU A 107 -0.96 10.29 -8.40
CA LEU A 107 -1.81 9.98 -7.24
C LEU A 107 -1.43 10.82 -6.01
N TYR A 108 -0.14 11.10 -5.80
CA TYR A 108 0.33 12.06 -4.78
C TYR A 108 -0.13 13.49 -5.08
N GLU A 109 0.04 13.97 -6.32
CA GLU A 109 -0.43 15.31 -6.72
C GLU A 109 -1.94 15.52 -6.53
N LEU A 110 -2.71 14.47 -6.54
CA LEU A 110 -4.17 14.49 -6.38
C LEU A 110 -4.62 14.09 -4.96
N ASP A 111 -3.70 13.99 -4.01
CA ASP A 111 -3.95 13.60 -2.61
C ASP A 111 -4.67 12.24 -2.46
N TYR A 112 -4.53 11.34 -3.44
CA TYR A 112 -5.01 9.96 -3.32
C TYR A 112 -4.03 9.03 -2.60
N LEU A 113 -2.74 9.41 -2.55
CA LEU A 113 -1.70 8.77 -1.76
C LEU A 113 -1.08 9.79 -0.81
N ASP A 114 -0.96 9.36 0.44
CA ASP A 114 -0.26 10.06 1.51
C ASP A 114 0.19 9.00 2.53
N ASP A 115 1.45 8.58 2.44
CA ASP A 115 2.00 7.54 3.31
C ASP A 115 2.22 8.04 4.75
N GLU A 116 2.36 9.35 4.97
CA GLU A 116 2.45 9.97 6.30
C GLU A 116 1.08 9.93 7.00
N GLU A 117 0.03 10.45 6.37
CA GLU A 117 -1.32 10.38 6.94
C GLU A 117 -1.80 8.94 7.12
N TYR A 118 -1.45 8.06 6.16
CA TYR A 118 -1.71 6.63 6.31
C TYR A 118 -1.05 6.06 7.57
N ALA A 119 0.24 6.38 7.82
CA ALA A 119 0.97 5.90 8.99
C ALA A 119 0.32 6.39 10.29
N HIS A 120 -0.01 7.68 10.41
CA HIS A 120 -0.69 8.24 11.57
C HIS A 120 -2.07 7.60 11.81
N GLY A 121 -2.89 7.45 10.76
CA GLY A 121 -4.18 6.78 10.84
C GLY A 121 -4.06 5.31 11.26
N TYR A 122 -3.05 4.61 10.76
CA TYR A 122 -2.77 3.22 11.12
C TYR A 122 -2.38 3.06 12.58
N VAL A 123 -1.48 3.92 13.09
CA VAL A 123 -1.06 3.91 14.51
C VAL A 123 -2.25 4.10 15.42
N ARG A 124 -3.06 5.15 15.18
CA ARG A 124 -4.30 5.45 15.93
C ARG A 124 -5.22 4.23 15.96
N ASN A 125 -5.48 3.64 14.81
CA ASN A 125 -6.38 2.49 14.70
C ASN A 125 -5.86 1.25 15.43
N ARG A 126 -4.57 0.91 15.26
CA ARG A 126 -3.97 -0.27 15.89
C ARG A 126 -3.90 -0.17 17.40
N PHE A 127 -3.58 1.00 17.92
CA PHE A 127 -3.60 1.24 19.36
C PHE A 127 -5.02 1.22 19.91
N SER A 128 -5.97 1.93 19.30
CA SER A 128 -7.37 1.98 19.77
C SER A 128 -8.02 0.61 19.79
N SER A 129 -7.91 -0.15 18.71
CA SER A 129 -8.63 -1.43 18.54
C SER A 129 -7.95 -2.63 19.17
N LYS A 130 -6.61 -2.65 19.28
CA LYS A 130 -5.81 -3.82 19.70
C LYS A 130 -4.87 -3.55 20.86
N LYS A 131 -4.67 -2.29 21.23
CA LYS A 131 -3.69 -1.87 22.23
C LYS A 131 -2.30 -2.47 21.97
N TYR A 132 -1.88 -2.50 20.68
CA TYR A 132 -0.53 -2.95 20.34
C TYR A 132 0.51 -1.92 20.75
N GLY A 133 1.67 -2.41 21.19
CA GLY A 133 2.81 -1.56 21.54
C GLY A 133 3.54 -1.03 20.30
N PRO A 134 4.39 0.01 20.50
CA PRO A 134 5.04 0.76 19.43
C PRO A 134 5.88 -0.12 18.49
N ALA A 135 6.64 -1.06 19.02
CA ALA A 135 7.54 -1.89 18.21
C ALA A 135 6.79 -2.80 17.21
N ARG A 136 5.58 -3.24 17.55
CA ARG A 136 4.76 -4.02 16.64
C ARG A 136 4.14 -3.16 15.56
N ILE A 137 3.60 -2.01 15.90
CA ILE A 137 2.94 -1.11 14.95
C ILE A 137 3.97 -0.61 13.93
N ARG A 138 5.18 -0.22 14.39
CA ARG A 138 6.30 0.17 13.53
C ARG A 138 6.65 -0.92 12.51
N ARG A 139 6.77 -2.17 12.97
CA ARG A 139 7.03 -3.31 12.09
C ARG A 139 5.91 -3.51 11.08
N GLU A 140 4.63 -3.47 11.50
CA GLU A 140 3.48 -3.62 10.61
C GLU A 140 3.41 -2.52 9.53
N LEU A 141 3.84 -1.28 9.83
CA LEU A 141 3.95 -0.18 8.86
C LEU A 141 5.04 -0.46 7.82
N VAL A 142 6.25 -0.85 8.28
CA VAL A 142 7.35 -1.19 7.36
C VAL A 142 7.00 -2.39 6.47
N GLU A 143 6.34 -3.42 7.01
CA GLU A 143 5.84 -4.57 6.24
C GLU A 143 4.82 -4.18 5.15
N ARG A 144 4.17 -3.02 5.31
CA ARG A 144 3.25 -2.43 4.33
C ARG A 144 3.92 -1.53 3.30
N GLY A 145 5.23 -1.34 3.43
CA GLY A 145 6.02 -0.52 2.52
C GLY A 145 6.21 0.93 2.96
N ILE A 146 5.70 1.33 4.13
CA ILE A 146 5.99 2.65 4.68
C ILE A 146 7.49 2.74 5.00
N GLU A 147 8.12 3.81 4.57
CA GLU A 147 9.53 4.06 4.85
C GLU A 147 9.78 4.12 6.36
N ARG A 148 10.95 3.59 6.77
CA ARG A 148 11.27 3.45 8.19
C ARG A 148 11.16 4.77 8.95
N HIS A 149 11.68 5.86 8.38
CA HIS A 149 11.66 7.18 9.04
C HIS A 149 10.23 7.68 9.26
N THR A 150 9.34 7.52 8.28
CA THR A 150 7.92 7.88 8.37
C THR A 150 7.20 7.03 9.41
N ALA A 151 7.47 5.71 9.42
CA ALA A 151 6.91 4.81 10.42
C ALA A 151 7.39 5.14 11.84
N ASP A 152 8.69 5.47 12.00
CA ASP A 152 9.27 5.87 13.28
C ASP A 152 8.65 7.19 13.77
N ALA A 153 8.59 8.21 12.93
CA ALA A 153 8.00 9.51 13.25
C ALA A 153 6.54 9.40 13.72
N ALA A 154 5.69 8.73 12.92
CA ALA A 154 4.28 8.56 13.25
C ALA A 154 4.05 7.77 14.55
N VAL A 155 4.88 6.75 14.82
CA VAL A 155 4.80 5.96 16.05
C VAL A 155 5.29 6.78 17.25
N ASP A 156 6.44 7.44 17.15
CA ASP A 156 7.03 8.18 18.27
C ASP A 156 6.17 9.38 18.66
N GLU A 157 5.64 10.13 17.69
CA GLU A 157 4.69 11.23 17.94
C GLU A 157 3.44 10.75 18.67
N PHE A 158 2.81 9.70 18.17
CA PHE A 158 1.58 9.18 18.79
C PHE A 158 1.82 8.65 20.20
N PHE A 159 2.91 7.90 20.42
CA PHE A 159 3.18 7.28 21.71
C PHE A 159 3.79 8.24 22.75
N ALA A 160 4.21 9.43 22.36
CA ALA A 160 4.65 10.46 23.31
C ALA A 160 3.54 10.87 24.31
N GLU A 161 2.27 10.77 23.89
CA GLU A 161 1.10 11.15 24.70
C GLU A 161 0.31 9.95 25.23
N GLN A 162 0.75 8.70 24.98
CA GLN A 162 0.02 7.50 25.39
C GLN A 162 0.61 6.83 26.61
N ASP A 163 -0.26 6.37 27.51
CA ASP A 163 0.15 5.49 28.61
C ASP A 163 0.37 4.06 28.10
N VAL A 164 1.60 3.82 27.64
CA VAL A 164 2.03 2.52 27.13
C VAL A 164 2.04 1.47 28.22
N GLU A 165 2.33 1.86 29.46
CA GLU A 165 2.39 0.95 30.62
C GLU A 165 1.00 0.45 30.98
N ALA A 166 -0.01 1.32 31.04
CA ALA A 166 -1.40 0.92 31.26
C ALA A 166 -1.92 -0.01 30.16
N ALA A 167 -1.56 0.26 28.89
CA ALA A 167 -1.91 -0.62 27.79
C ALA A 167 -1.26 -2.01 27.91
N ALA A 168 0.02 -2.08 28.33
CA ALA A 168 0.74 -3.33 28.56
C ALA A 168 0.15 -4.09 29.75
N ARG A 169 -0.16 -3.39 30.87
CA ARG A 169 -0.77 -3.94 32.07
C ARG A 169 -2.08 -4.64 31.77
N GLY A 170 -2.98 -4.00 31.04
CA GLY A 170 -4.27 -4.61 30.68
C GLY A 170 -4.14 -5.89 29.84
N HIS A 171 -3.06 -6.04 29.07
CA HIS A 171 -2.72 -7.30 28.41
C HIS A 171 -2.07 -8.31 29.34
N ALA A 172 -1.20 -7.83 30.23
CA ALA A 172 -0.46 -8.65 31.17
C ALA A 172 -1.40 -9.37 32.14
N GLU A 173 -2.27 -8.65 32.84
CA GLU A 173 -3.25 -9.18 33.79
C GLU A 173 -4.14 -10.25 33.16
N LYS A 174 -4.76 -9.95 32.01
CA LYS A 174 -5.60 -10.91 31.28
C LYS A 174 -4.86 -12.17 30.87
N ARG A 175 -3.58 -12.05 30.51
CA ARG A 175 -2.77 -13.21 30.12
C ARG A 175 -2.26 -13.96 31.33
N TRP A 176 -1.87 -13.26 32.39
CA TRP A 176 -1.40 -13.84 33.64
C TRP A 176 -2.47 -14.72 34.30
N ALA A 177 -3.70 -14.22 34.38
CA ALA A 177 -4.86 -15.00 34.86
C ALA A 177 -5.09 -16.28 34.06
N ARG A 178 -4.88 -16.26 32.74
CA ARG A 178 -5.02 -17.45 31.88
C ARG A 178 -3.82 -18.42 31.96
N LEU A 179 -2.80 -18.08 32.70
CA LEU A 179 -1.63 -18.92 32.96
C LEU A 179 -1.60 -19.42 34.42
N SER A 180 -2.75 -19.40 35.12
CA SER A 180 -2.88 -19.88 36.51
C SER A 180 -2.44 -21.33 36.70
N ASP A 181 -2.70 -22.17 35.68
CA ASP A 181 -2.35 -23.61 35.72
C ASP A 181 -0.83 -23.89 35.57
N GLU A 182 -0.02 -22.85 35.27
CA GLU A 182 1.44 -23.00 35.22
C GLU A 182 2.03 -22.75 36.62
N GLU A 183 2.35 -23.84 37.30
CA GLU A 183 2.90 -23.80 38.66
C GLU A 183 4.33 -23.23 38.72
N ASP A 184 5.14 -23.43 37.66
CA ASP A 184 6.47 -22.87 37.58
C ASP A 184 6.39 -21.35 37.24
N ILE A 185 6.58 -20.52 38.23
CA ILE A 185 6.54 -19.06 38.14
C ILE A 185 7.51 -18.52 37.08
N ARG A 186 8.69 -19.13 36.92
CA ARG A 186 9.67 -18.71 35.92
C ARG A 186 9.14 -18.96 34.49
N ARG A 187 8.51 -20.12 34.26
CA ARG A 187 7.87 -20.46 33.00
C ARG A 187 6.67 -19.57 32.74
N ARG A 188 5.87 -19.27 33.74
CA ARG A 188 4.75 -18.34 33.69
C ARG A 188 5.20 -16.93 33.24
N LYS A 189 6.22 -16.37 33.92
CA LYS A 189 6.86 -15.10 33.53
C LYS A 189 7.41 -15.14 32.11
N GLN A 190 8.08 -16.20 31.70
CA GLN A 190 8.62 -16.34 30.35
C GLN A 190 7.53 -16.39 29.27
N LYS A 191 6.43 -17.09 29.54
CA LYS A 191 5.26 -17.14 28.62
C LYS A 191 4.63 -15.76 28.47
N LEU A 192 4.46 -15.03 29.58
CA LEU A 192 3.92 -13.67 29.56
C LEU A 192 4.88 -12.70 28.85
N TYR A 193 6.18 -12.74 29.13
CA TYR A 193 7.18 -11.92 28.45
C TYR A 193 7.11 -12.08 26.94
N ARG A 194 7.14 -13.32 26.42
CA ARG A 194 7.03 -13.59 24.97
C ARG A 194 5.72 -13.10 24.39
N TYR A 195 4.63 -13.19 25.12
CA TYR A 195 3.34 -12.68 24.68
C TYR A 195 3.36 -11.17 24.52
N LEU A 196 3.83 -10.42 25.51
CA LEU A 196 3.90 -8.96 25.48
C LEU A 196 4.92 -8.45 24.43
N ARG A 197 6.06 -9.14 24.26
CA ARG A 197 7.00 -8.85 23.18
C ARG A 197 6.35 -8.99 21.80
N ARG A 198 5.55 -10.02 21.56
CA ARG A 198 4.79 -10.17 20.30
C ARG A 198 3.72 -9.10 20.14
N ARG A 199 3.22 -8.54 21.23
CA ARG A 199 2.31 -7.38 21.21
C ARG A 199 3.02 -6.07 20.91
N GLY A 200 4.36 -6.04 20.98
CA GLY A 200 5.19 -4.88 20.62
C GLY A 200 5.61 -4.00 21.78
N PHE A 201 5.50 -4.50 23.01
CA PHE A 201 6.02 -3.81 24.19
C PHE A 201 7.52 -4.05 24.38
N THR A 202 8.22 -3.07 24.94
CA THR A 202 9.67 -3.14 25.18
C THR A 202 9.99 -3.90 26.47
N SER A 203 11.23 -4.34 26.63
CA SER A 203 11.68 -4.99 27.86
C SER A 203 11.57 -4.06 29.06
N THR A 204 11.81 -2.77 28.88
CA THR A 204 11.68 -1.74 29.92
C THR A 204 10.25 -1.62 30.44
N THR A 205 9.25 -1.78 29.58
CA THR A 205 7.83 -1.81 29.98
C THR A 205 7.44 -3.16 30.60
N ILE A 206 7.97 -4.27 30.09
CA ILE A 206 7.52 -5.62 30.48
C ILE A 206 8.09 -6.05 31.83
N THR A 207 9.39 -5.83 32.07
CA THR A 207 10.07 -6.37 33.25
C THR A 207 9.43 -5.92 34.57
N PRO A 208 9.14 -4.63 34.78
CA PRO A 208 8.47 -4.18 36.01
C PRO A 208 7.11 -4.84 36.23
N LEU A 209 6.32 -5.01 35.15
CA LEU A 209 5.01 -5.66 35.23
C LEU A 209 5.08 -7.14 35.63
N LEU A 210 6.11 -7.85 35.16
CA LEU A 210 6.32 -9.24 35.57
C LEU A 210 6.63 -9.38 37.08
N ASP A 211 7.47 -8.48 37.61
CA ASP A 211 7.87 -8.50 39.01
C ASP A 211 6.72 -8.06 39.93
N GLU A 212 5.83 -7.21 39.44
CA GLU A 212 4.62 -6.78 40.15
C GLU A 212 3.62 -7.93 40.25
N LEU A 213 3.28 -8.56 39.11
CA LEU A 213 2.34 -9.68 39.07
C LEU A 213 2.80 -10.91 39.86
N GLU A 214 4.11 -11.15 39.91
CA GLU A 214 4.68 -12.19 40.76
C GLU A 214 4.42 -11.90 42.24
N ARG A 215 4.74 -10.69 42.72
CA ARG A 215 4.50 -10.25 44.10
C ARG A 215 3.02 -10.31 44.50
N GLU A 216 2.13 -9.90 43.61
CA GLU A 216 0.68 -9.98 43.85
C GLU A 216 0.18 -11.42 43.99
N THR A 217 0.83 -12.38 43.32
CA THR A 217 0.47 -13.81 43.38
C THR A 217 1.00 -14.45 44.67
N GLU A 218 2.12 -13.98 45.25
CA GLU A 218 2.68 -14.51 46.50
C GLU A 218 1.90 -14.04 47.74
N ILE A 219 1.10 -12.99 47.65
CA ILE A 219 0.30 -12.41 48.71
C ILE A 219 -1.10 -13.03 48.82
N GLN A 220 -1.56 -13.73 47.77
CA GLN A 220 -2.85 -14.40 47.73
C GLN A 220 -2.77 -15.86 48.15
#